data_bc3c96e7dce012b14dd6408b7b9f10bc
#
_entry.id   bc3c96e7dce012b14dd6408b7b9f10bc
#
_cell.length_a   1.000
_cell.length_b   1.000
_cell.length_c   1.000
_cell.angle_alpha   90.00
_cell.angle_beta   90.00
_cell.angle_gamma   90.00
#
_symmetry.space_group_name_H-M   'P 1'
#
loop_
_entity.id
_entity.type
_entity.pdbx_description
1 polymer ?
#
loop_
_entity_poly.entity_id
_entity_poly.type
_entity_poly.pdbx_seq_one_letter_code
_entity_poly.pdbx_strand_id
1 'polypeptide(L)'
;MVVEKLGNLKIVDLTKGLDPATETRRCHLFRFNTCGPIPDYHTIMDLTSHLGTHVECPYHHNDDWVDVAGLPLTTFMGRAIYVNIDFLEPNAKIDGAALDRACGDRIKEGDVLILDSPRKLAPFTPASNTEEDKRLFISAETAEWCKAKKVKCVGFGDGVSIESNNTDVKAFHDILMAENVVFLEVLKNLEELTTDTFFISYSPLPIKGLDSCPVRVYAIEGLSEFTE
;
A
#
# COMPACT_ATOMS: atom_id res chain seq x y z
N MET A 1 -10.55 -13.43 -9.38
CA MET A 1 -9.78 -14.55 -8.80
C MET A 1 -8.62 -13.91 -8.06
N VAL A 2 -8.42 -14.27 -6.78
CA VAL A 2 -7.39 -13.64 -5.93
C VAL A 2 -6.02 -14.29 -6.13
N VAL A 3 -6.00 -15.60 -6.36
CA VAL A 3 -4.77 -16.37 -6.57
C VAL A 3 -4.80 -17.01 -7.96
N GLU A 4 -3.71 -16.82 -8.70
CA GLU A 4 -3.51 -17.36 -10.04
C GLU A 4 -2.17 -18.09 -10.13
N LYS A 5 -1.99 -18.93 -11.15
CA LYS A 5 -0.73 -19.62 -11.44
C LYS A 5 -0.24 -19.23 -12.83
N LEU A 6 1.05 -18.95 -12.93
CA LEU A 6 1.76 -18.74 -14.20
C LEU A 6 2.99 -19.66 -14.22
N GLY A 7 2.85 -20.83 -14.82
CA GLY A 7 3.85 -21.89 -14.70
C GLY A 7 4.00 -22.35 -13.25
N ASN A 8 5.21 -22.27 -12.71
CA ASN A 8 5.50 -22.59 -11.31
C ASN A 8 5.33 -21.41 -10.34
N LEU A 9 4.99 -20.24 -10.88
CA LEU A 9 4.80 -19.03 -10.07
C LEU A 9 3.39 -18.97 -9.52
N LYS A 10 3.24 -18.50 -8.29
CA LYS A 10 1.96 -18.14 -7.69
C LYS A 10 1.85 -16.63 -7.70
N ILE A 11 0.75 -16.13 -8.25
CA ILE A 11 0.43 -14.71 -8.30
C ILE A 11 -0.72 -14.45 -7.34
N VAL A 12 -0.53 -13.51 -6.43
CA VAL A 12 -1.56 -13.08 -5.47
C VAL A 12 -1.93 -11.63 -5.76
N ASP A 13 -3.21 -11.39 -6.03
CA ASP A 13 -3.76 -10.05 -6.20
C ASP A 13 -4.01 -9.41 -4.83
N LEU A 14 -3.21 -8.40 -4.50
CA LEU A 14 -3.29 -7.67 -3.23
C LEU A 14 -4.15 -6.41 -3.31
N THR A 15 -5.02 -6.31 -4.31
CA THR A 15 -5.82 -5.11 -4.61
C THR A 15 -7.22 -5.21 -4.04
N LYS A 16 -7.71 -4.11 -3.44
CA LYS A 16 -9.14 -3.94 -3.15
C LYS A 16 -9.92 -3.76 -4.46
N GLY A 17 -10.87 -4.65 -4.74
CA GLY A 17 -11.81 -4.44 -5.84
C GLY A 17 -12.65 -3.17 -5.62
N LEU A 18 -12.86 -2.38 -6.67
CA LEU A 18 -13.66 -1.16 -6.63
C LEU A 18 -15.01 -1.38 -7.30
N ASP A 19 -16.08 -0.99 -6.63
CA ASP A 19 -17.43 -0.93 -7.19
C ASP A 19 -17.98 0.49 -7.04
N PRO A 20 -18.16 1.26 -8.15
CA PRO A 20 -18.67 2.62 -8.09
C PRO A 20 -20.01 2.77 -7.37
N ALA A 21 -20.80 1.69 -7.29
CA ALA A 21 -22.09 1.72 -6.60
C ALA A 21 -21.97 1.70 -5.07
N THR A 22 -20.84 1.24 -4.54
CA THR A 22 -20.64 1.04 -3.08
C THR A 22 -19.49 1.85 -2.50
N GLU A 23 -18.62 2.43 -3.36
CA GLU A 23 -17.51 3.24 -2.87
C GLU A 23 -17.99 4.54 -2.21
N THR A 24 -17.42 4.86 -1.07
CA THR A 24 -17.73 6.09 -0.33
C THR A 24 -16.93 7.31 -0.78
N ARG A 25 -15.77 7.06 -1.41
CA ARG A 25 -14.96 8.09 -2.07
C ARG A 25 -15.36 8.23 -3.53
N ARG A 26 -15.02 9.36 -4.14
CA ARG A 26 -15.37 9.67 -5.53
C ARG A 26 -14.86 8.60 -6.49
N CYS A 27 -15.80 7.88 -7.11
CA CYS A 27 -15.57 6.79 -8.05
C CYS A 27 -16.73 6.73 -9.05
N HIS A 28 -16.69 7.62 -10.06
CA HIS A 28 -17.76 7.72 -11.05
C HIS A 28 -17.26 7.32 -12.42
N LEU A 29 -18.06 6.52 -13.10
CA LEU A 29 -17.81 6.08 -14.46
C LEU A 29 -18.93 6.59 -15.37
N PHE A 30 -18.56 7.25 -16.46
CA PHE A 30 -19.49 7.69 -17.49
C PHE A 30 -19.13 7.06 -18.83
N ARG A 31 -19.90 6.08 -19.25
CA ARG A 31 -19.72 5.40 -20.53
C ARG A 31 -20.57 6.04 -21.61
N PHE A 32 -19.97 6.32 -22.76
CA PHE A 32 -20.65 6.92 -23.91
C PHE A 32 -20.16 6.32 -25.24
N ASN A 33 -20.98 6.48 -26.28
CA ASN A 33 -20.60 6.11 -27.65
C ASN A 33 -19.99 7.35 -28.36
N THR A 34 -18.87 7.17 -29.04
CA THR A 34 -18.14 8.24 -29.72
C THR A 34 -18.77 8.71 -31.04
N CYS A 35 -19.95 8.23 -31.39
CA CYS A 35 -20.70 8.59 -32.60
C CYS A 35 -20.10 8.04 -33.90
N GLY A 36 -20.74 7.03 -34.43
CA GLY A 36 -20.43 6.42 -35.72
C GLY A 36 -21.38 5.29 -36.03
N PRO A 37 -21.39 4.78 -37.26
CA PRO A 37 -22.21 3.65 -37.66
C PRO A 37 -21.77 2.33 -36.97
N ILE A 38 -20.55 2.30 -36.43
CA ILE A 38 -20.01 1.18 -35.65
C ILE A 38 -19.91 1.63 -34.22
N PRO A 39 -20.47 0.89 -33.22
CA PRO A 39 -20.37 1.25 -31.82
C PRO A 39 -18.90 1.27 -31.34
N ASP A 40 -18.47 2.43 -30.84
CA ASP A 40 -17.17 2.65 -30.21
C ASP A 40 -17.41 3.32 -28.85
N TYR A 41 -17.17 2.58 -27.76
CA TYR A 41 -17.50 3.01 -26.42
C TYR A 41 -16.26 3.47 -25.66
N HIS A 42 -16.34 4.68 -25.13
CA HIS A 42 -15.37 5.22 -24.20
C HIS A 42 -15.97 5.36 -22.79
N THR A 43 -15.11 5.38 -21.80
CA THR A 43 -15.53 5.64 -20.42
C THR A 43 -14.66 6.74 -19.83
N ILE A 44 -15.31 7.82 -19.38
CA ILE A 44 -14.66 8.81 -18.52
C ILE A 44 -14.62 8.24 -17.10
N MET A 45 -13.46 8.32 -16.48
CA MET A 45 -13.26 7.97 -15.08
C MET A 45 -13.06 9.25 -14.27
N ASP A 46 -13.92 9.49 -13.30
CA ASP A 46 -13.84 10.58 -12.35
C ASP A 46 -13.56 9.98 -10.96
N LEU A 47 -12.28 9.95 -10.60
CA LEU A 47 -11.77 9.25 -9.43
C LEU A 47 -10.99 10.21 -8.55
N THR A 48 -11.04 10.01 -7.21
CA THR A 48 -10.04 10.60 -6.32
C THR A 48 -8.74 9.80 -6.38
N SER A 49 -7.61 10.47 -6.18
CA SER A 49 -6.28 9.84 -6.18
C SER A 49 -6.11 8.80 -5.07
N HIS A 50 -6.72 9.01 -3.90
CA HIS A 50 -6.71 8.10 -2.75
C HIS A 50 -7.94 7.17 -2.77
N LEU A 51 -8.06 6.31 -3.77
CA LEU A 51 -9.20 5.41 -3.95
C LEU A 51 -8.77 3.94 -3.91
N GLY A 52 -9.36 3.18 -2.99
CA GLY A 52 -9.07 1.75 -2.86
C GLY A 52 -7.61 1.48 -2.56
N THR A 53 -7.03 0.45 -3.18
CA THR A 53 -5.58 0.22 -3.10
C THR A 53 -4.87 1.24 -3.98
N HIS A 54 -4.01 2.06 -3.38
CA HIS A 54 -3.33 3.14 -4.05
C HIS A 54 -1.89 3.31 -3.54
N VAL A 55 -1.08 3.98 -4.33
CA VAL A 55 0.26 4.42 -3.93
C VAL A 55 0.26 5.91 -3.66
N GLU A 56 0.84 6.32 -2.55
CA GLU A 56 1.09 7.73 -2.19
C GLU A 56 2.54 8.09 -2.41
N CYS A 57 2.79 9.26 -2.98
CA CYS A 57 4.10 9.77 -3.31
C CYS A 57 4.44 11.03 -2.49
N PRO A 58 5.71 11.42 -2.41
CA PRO A 58 6.15 12.56 -1.58
C PRO A 58 5.38 13.86 -1.80
N TYR A 59 4.96 14.14 -3.04
CA TYR A 59 4.14 15.31 -3.39
C TYR A 59 2.83 15.43 -2.56
N HIS A 60 2.36 14.32 -1.98
CA HIS A 60 1.20 14.31 -1.08
C HIS A 60 1.39 15.18 0.18
N HIS A 61 2.61 15.28 0.68
CA HIS A 61 2.91 16.02 1.91
C HIS A 61 3.61 17.37 1.69
N ASN A 62 4.20 17.58 0.49
CA ASN A 62 4.89 18.82 0.18
C ASN A 62 4.91 19.06 -1.33
N ASP A 63 4.40 20.22 -1.76
CA ASP A 63 4.30 20.63 -3.17
C ASP A 63 5.68 20.74 -3.88
N ASP A 64 6.78 20.85 -3.12
CA ASP A 64 8.14 20.91 -3.65
C ASP A 64 8.77 19.51 -3.81
N TRP A 65 8.10 18.45 -3.36
CA TRP A 65 8.61 17.09 -3.44
C TRP A 65 8.16 16.39 -4.74
N VAL A 66 8.76 15.22 -5.00
CA VAL A 66 8.54 14.50 -6.25
C VAL A 66 7.12 13.92 -6.32
N ASP A 67 6.47 14.11 -7.47
CA ASP A 67 5.17 13.54 -7.83
C ASP A 67 5.29 12.10 -8.36
N VAL A 68 4.13 11.48 -8.64
CA VAL A 68 4.05 10.12 -9.20
C VAL A 68 4.88 9.95 -10.47
N ALA A 69 4.85 10.94 -11.38
CA ALA A 69 5.53 10.85 -12.68
C ALA A 69 7.05 11.05 -12.58
N GLY A 70 7.52 11.71 -11.54
CA GLY A 70 8.94 12.01 -11.32
C GLY A 70 9.73 10.86 -10.68
N LEU A 71 9.05 9.88 -10.07
CA LEU A 71 9.69 8.72 -9.45
C LEU A 71 10.12 7.66 -10.48
N PRO A 72 11.29 7.01 -10.30
CA PRO A 72 11.73 5.94 -11.20
C PRO A 72 10.84 4.71 -11.09
N LEU A 73 10.68 3.97 -12.19
CA LEU A 73 9.84 2.76 -12.24
C LEU A 73 10.23 1.71 -11.20
N THR A 74 11.52 1.62 -10.86
CA THR A 74 12.03 0.70 -9.83
C THR A 74 11.56 1.02 -8.41
N THR A 75 11.02 2.21 -8.16
CA THR A 75 10.32 2.52 -6.91
C THR A 75 9.08 1.64 -6.75
N PHE A 76 8.39 1.35 -7.84
CA PHE A 76 7.08 0.71 -7.85
C PHE A 76 7.11 -0.81 -8.04
N MET A 77 8.26 -1.45 -7.88
CA MET A 77 8.40 -2.90 -7.96
C MET A 77 9.68 -3.39 -7.28
N GLY A 78 9.72 -4.64 -6.88
CA GLY A 78 10.94 -5.28 -6.36
C GLY A 78 10.66 -6.30 -5.29
N ARG A 79 11.67 -6.58 -4.46
CA ARG A 79 11.55 -7.49 -3.33
C ARG A 79 10.69 -6.87 -2.24
N ALA A 80 9.75 -7.65 -1.71
CA ALA A 80 8.92 -7.28 -0.57
C ALA A 80 9.12 -8.24 0.59
N ILE A 81 8.96 -7.70 1.80
CA ILE A 81 8.83 -8.47 3.04
C ILE A 81 7.46 -8.20 3.62
N TYR A 82 6.71 -9.26 3.88
CA TYR A 82 5.45 -9.22 4.61
C TYR A 82 5.67 -9.58 6.07
N VAL A 83 5.12 -8.75 6.94
CA VAL A 83 5.22 -8.90 8.39
C VAL A 83 3.84 -8.81 9.02
N ASN A 84 3.37 -9.92 9.58
CA ASN A 84 2.15 -9.96 10.37
C ASN A 84 2.51 -9.86 11.86
N ILE A 85 2.28 -8.68 12.47
CA ILE A 85 2.66 -8.39 13.86
C ILE A 85 1.54 -8.83 14.79
N ASP A 86 1.64 -10.04 15.33
CA ASP A 86 0.63 -10.66 16.19
C ASP A 86 0.90 -10.53 17.70
N PHE A 87 2.13 -10.19 18.07
CA PHE A 87 2.64 -10.20 19.43
C PHE A 87 2.50 -8.87 20.20
N LEU A 88 2.12 -7.79 19.53
CA LEU A 88 1.84 -6.51 20.20
C LEU A 88 0.41 -6.49 20.76
N GLU A 89 0.22 -5.72 21.84
CA GLU A 89 -1.11 -5.51 22.40
C GLU A 89 -2.00 -4.68 21.46
N PRO A 90 -3.33 -4.80 21.56
CA PRO A 90 -4.25 -3.94 20.83
C PRO A 90 -3.92 -2.46 21.03
N ASN A 91 -4.01 -1.67 19.94
CA ASN A 91 -3.72 -0.24 19.92
C ASN A 91 -2.26 0.14 20.27
N ALA A 92 -1.34 -0.84 20.24
CA ALA A 92 0.06 -0.55 20.44
C ALA A 92 0.66 0.18 19.22
N LYS A 93 1.66 1.02 19.48
CA LYS A 93 2.51 1.59 18.43
C LYS A 93 3.53 0.56 17.99
N ILE A 94 3.78 0.52 16.69
CA ILE A 94 4.85 -0.29 16.10
C ILE A 94 6.15 0.50 16.25
N ASP A 95 7.02 0.08 17.17
CA ASP A 95 8.33 0.68 17.38
C ASP A 95 9.45 -0.08 16.67
N GLY A 96 10.67 0.44 16.73
CA GLY A 96 11.83 -0.18 16.10
C GLY A 96 12.15 -1.57 16.66
N ALA A 97 11.92 -1.80 17.95
CA ALA A 97 12.16 -3.11 18.58
C ALA A 97 11.16 -4.16 18.10
N ALA A 98 9.90 -3.77 17.89
CA ALA A 98 8.88 -4.63 17.30
C ALA A 98 9.24 -4.99 15.85
N LEU A 99 9.74 -4.04 15.07
CA LEU A 99 10.17 -4.27 13.70
C LEU A 99 11.43 -5.16 13.63
N ASP A 100 12.42 -4.94 14.49
CA ASP A 100 13.60 -5.82 14.58
C ASP A 100 13.20 -7.26 14.95
N ARG A 101 12.27 -7.43 15.88
CA ARG A 101 11.71 -8.73 16.22
C ARG A 101 10.97 -9.38 15.06
N ALA A 102 10.16 -8.62 14.34
CA ALA A 102 9.31 -9.11 13.27
C ALA A 102 10.06 -9.40 11.97
N CYS A 103 11.01 -8.52 11.59
CA CYS A 103 11.79 -8.64 10.35
C CYS A 103 13.05 -9.49 10.53
N GLY A 104 13.70 -9.42 11.70
CA GLY A 104 15.04 -9.99 11.91
C GLY A 104 16.03 -9.45 10.88
N ASP A 105 16.90 -10.33 10.39
CA ASP A 105 17.92 -10.00 9.38
C ASP A 105 17.40 -10.08 7.93
N ARG A 106 16.08 -10.29 7.74
CA ARG A 106 15.50 -10.47 6.40
C ARG A 106 15.36 -9.17 5.60
N ILE A 107 15.26 -8.02 6.29
CA ILE A 107 15.11 -6.72 5.62
C ILE A 107 16.41 -6.29 4.93
N LYS A 108 16.30 -5.84 3.69
CA LYS A 108 17.42 -5.35 2.88
C LYS A 108 17.15 -3.92 2.40
N GLU A 109 18.22 -3.18 2.13
CA GLU A 109 18.11 -1.86 1.50
C GLU A 109 17.34 -1.95 0.17
N GLY A 110 16.36 -1.07 -0.03
CA GLY A 110 15.52 -1.03 -1.22
C GLY A 110 14.33 -1.99 -1.19
N ASP A 111 14.07 -2.68 -0.08
CA ASP A 111 12.88 -3.52 0.06
C ASP A 111 11.58 -2.69 0.16
N VAL A 112 10.48 -3.36 -0.15
CA VAL A 112 9.12 -2.97 0.19
C VAL A 112 8.73 -3.68 1.48
N LEU A 113 8.47 -2.92 2.54
CA LEU A 113 8.02 -3.47 3.82
C LEU A 113 6.50 -3.44 3.90
N ILE A 114 5.85 -4.59 4.04
CA ILE A 114 4.40 -4.68 4.21
C ILE A 114 4.08 -5.04 5.65
N LEU A 115 3.35 -4.16 6.33
CA LEU A 115 2.93 -4.30 7.72
C LEU A 115 1.45 -4.67 7.79
N ASP A 116 1.14 -5.69 8.57
CA ASP A 116 -0.25 -6.07 8.91
C ASP A 116 -0.31 -6.61 10.34
N SER A 117 -1.51 -6.84 10.83
CA SER A 117 -1.77 -7.53 12.08
C SER A 117 -3.08 -8.31 12.02
N PRO A 118 -3.29 -9.30 12.90
CA PRO A 118 -4.58 -10.01 12.95
C PRO A 118 -5.73 -9.14 13.47
N ARG A 119 -5.46 -7.91 13.94
CA ARG A 119 -6.42 -6.98 14.55
C ARG A 119 -7.10 -6.10 13.52
N LYS A 120 -7.86 -6.71 12.63
CA LYS A 120 -8.52 -6.00 11.53
C LYS A 120 -9.83 -5.34 11.99
N LEU A 121 -10.15 -4.16 11.44
CA LEU A 121 -11.49 -3.59 11.56
C LEU A 121 -12.50 -4.44 10.79
N ALA A 122 -13.72 -4.52 11.34
CA ALA A 122 -14.83 -5.09 10.59
C ALA A 122 -15.10 -4.27 9.32
N PRO A 123 -15.53 -4.90 8.22
CA PRO A 123 -15.90 -4.19 7.01
C PRO A 123 -16.95 -3.10 7.31
N PHE A 124 -16.79 -1.94 6.66
CA PHE A 124 -17.69 -0.79 6.79
C PHE A 124 -17.76 -0.13 8.19
N THR A 125 -16.84 -0.45 9.10
CA THR A 125 -16.70 0.30 10.34
C THR A 125 -16.26 1.73 10.01
N PRO A 126 -16.97 2.78 10.50
CA PRO A 126 -16.49 4.14 10.36
C PRO A 126 -15.09 4.28 10.99
N ALA A 127 -14.30 5.14 10.39
CA ALA A 127 -12.89 5.32 10.69
C ALA A 127 -12.55 5.35 12.20
N SER A 128 -11.30 5.04 12.42
CA SER A 128 -10.47 5.06 13.61
C SER A 128 -10.91 5.93 14.77
N ASN A 129 -10.49 5.59 15.97
CA ASN A 129 -10.75 6.18 17.29
C ASN A 129 -12.07 5.76 17.96
N THR A 130 -12.61 4.62 17.59
CA THR A 130 -13.62 3.93 18.39
C THR A 130 -12.92 2.96 19.35
N GLU A 131 -13.56 2.64 20.47
CA GLU A 131 -13.06 1.60 21.41
C GLU A 131 -12.95 0.21 20.76
N GLU A 132 -13.60 0.03 19.62
CA GLU A 132 -13.60 -1.21 18.83
C GLU A 132 -12.39 -1.31 17.91
N ASP A 133 -11.72 -0.19 17.58
CA ASP A 133 -10.50 -0.20 16.79
C ASP A 133 -9.35 -0.78 17.62
N LYS A 134 -8.91 -1.95 17.26
CA LYS A 134 -7.79 -2.68 17.90
C LYS A 134 -6.56 -2.77 17.02
N ARG A 135 -6.56 -2.08 15.87
CA ARG A 135 -5.41 -2.06 14.95
C ARG A 135 -4.16 -1.52 15.63
N LEU A 136 -3.02 -1.90 15.09
CA LEU A 136 -1.74 -1.32 15.48
C LEU A 136 -1.56 0.06 14.83
N PHE A 137 -0.71 0.89 15.43
CA PHE A 137 -0.44 2.25 14.95
C PHE A 137 1.02 2.39 14.53
N ILE A 138 1.24 3.12 13.44
CA ILE A 138 2.56 3.62 13.05
C ILE A 138 2.95 4.84 13.90
N SER A 139 4.24 5.11 13.98
CA SER A 139 4.79 6.22 14.75
C SER A 139 6.00 6.84 14.08
N ALA A 140 6.50 7.95 14.62
CA ALA A 140 7.77 8.52 14.18
C ALA A 140 8.93 7.52 14.33
N GLU A 141 8.93 6.68 15.39
CA GLU A 141 9.95 5.64 15.58
C GLU A 141 9.89 4.57 14.50
N THR A 142 8.67 4.19 14.05
CA THR A 142 8.47 3.30 12.89
C THR A 142 9.15 3.89 11.65
N ALA A 143 8.96 5.20 11.41
CA ALA A 143 9.54 5.89 10.27
C ALA A 143 11.06 5.96 10.34
N GLU A 144 11.63 6.32 11.49
CA GLU A 144 13.08 6.39 11.68
C GLU A 144 13.74 5.02 11.49
N TRP A 145 13.10 3.95 11.96
CA TRP A 145 13.58 2.58 11.69
C TRP A 145 13.56 2.26 10.19
N CYS A 146 12.45 2.52 9.50
CA CYS A 146 12.33 2.31 8.05
C CYS A 146 13.36 3.12 7.26
N LYS A 147 13.59 4.38 7.65
CA LYS A 147 14.63 5.24 7.10
C LYS A 147 16.03 4.66 7.31
N ALA A 148 16.35 4.20 8.53
CA ALA A 148 17.64 3.59 8.85
C ALA A 148 17.89 2.30 8.05
N LYS A 149 16.86 1.51 7.79
CA LYS A 149 16.91 0.30 6.94
C LYS A 149 16.85 0.61 5.45
N LYS A 150 16.60 1.87 5.08
CA LYS A 150 16.50 2.36 3.69
C LYS A 150 15.47 1.59 2.86
N VAL A 151 14.31 1.32 3.42
CA VAL A 151 13.19 0.77 2.66
C VAL A 151 12.71 1.82 1.65
N LYS A 152 12.26 1.39 0.48
CA LYS A 152 11.77 2.31 -0.56
C LYS A 152 10.25 2.49 -0.55
N CYS A 153 9.55 1.59 0.13
CA CYS A 153 8.10 1.63 0.24
C CYS A 153 7.65 0.97 1.53
N VAL A 154 6.60 1.50 2.15
CA VAL A 154 5.89 0.85 3.26
C VAL A 154 4.46 0.59 2.83
N GLY A 155 4.02 -0.67 2.89
CA GLY A 155 2.66 -1.09 2.58
C GLY A 155 1.88 -1.44 3.84
N PHE A 156 0.55 -1.25 3.80
CA PHE A 156 -0.32 -1.45 4.96
C PHE A 156 -1.48 -2.38 4.64
N GLY A 157 -1.58 -3.45 5.43
CA GLY A 157 -2.77 -4.28 5.51
C GLY A 157 -3.83 -3.70 6.45
N ASP A 158 -4.97 -4.39 6.54
CA ASP A 158 -6.12 -3.92 7.32
C ASP A 158 -5.88 -3.87 8.84
N GLY A 159 -4.83 -4.50 9.33
CA GLY A 159 -4.50 -4.57 10.76
C GLY A 159 -3.65 -3.42 11.28
N VAL A 160 -3.26 -2.48 10.41
CA VAL A 160 -2.48 -1.28 10.77
C VAL A 160 -3.26 -0.04 10.40
N SER A 161 -3.38 0.89 11.35
CA SER A 161 -4.04 2.18 11.17
C SER A 161 -3.03 3.24 10.73
N ILE A 162 -3.38 3.94 9.66
CA ILE A 162 -2.61 5.05 9.08
C ILE A 162 -3.46 6.29 8.93
N GLU A 163 -4.54 6.42 9.69
CA GLU A 163 -5.51 7.50 9.52
C GLU A 163 -5.04 8.82 10.11
N SER A 164 -5.34 9.88 9.39
CA SER A 164 -4.74 11.22 9.43
C SER A 164 -5.03 12.09 10.66
N ASN A 165 -5.84 11.64 11.59
CA ASN A 165 -6.18 12.42 12.79
C ASN A 165 -5.18 12.31 13.93
N ASN A 166 -4.05 11.65 13.70
CA ASN A 166 -3.00 11.39 14.64
C ASN A 166 -1.70 12.13 14.24
N THR A 167 -1.10 12.87 15.16
CA THR A 167 0.16 13.59 14.94
C THR A 167 1.32 12.64 14.59
N ASP A 168 1.29 11.43 15.10
CA ASP A 168 2.30 10.39 14.79
C ASP A 168 2.24 9.97 13.33
N VAL A 169 1.04 9.87 12.74
CA VAL A 169 0.86 9.54 11.31
C VAL A 169 1.46 10.65 10.45
N LYS A 170 1.23 11.91 10.78
CA LYS A 170 1.86 13.03 10.05
C LYS A 170 3.38 12.97 10.13
N ALA A 171 3.95 12.75 11.31
CA ALA A 171 5.40 12.64 11.47
C ALA A 171 5.96 11.46 10.69
N PHE A 172 5.27 10.31 10.67
CA PHE A 172 5.65 9.15 9.87
C PHE A 172 5.76 9.49 8.39
N HIS A 173 4.75 10.17 7.84
CA HIS A 173 4.74 10.60 6.43
C HIS A 173 5.88 11.58 6.14
N ASP A 174 6.00 12.64 6.94
CA ASP A 174 7.01 13.68 6.74
C ASP A 174 8.44 13.12 6.73
N ILE A 175 8.76 12.20 7.65
CA ILE A 175 10.08 11.58 7.77
C ILE A 175 10.43 10.74 6.55
N LEU A 176 9.49 9.91 6.09
CA LEU A 176 9.75 8.94 5.02
C LEU A 176 9.60 9.55 3.63
N MET A 177 8.60 10.39 3.41
CA MET A 177 8.40 11.03 2.12
C MET A 177 9.52 12.02 1.77
N ALA A 178 10.17 12.65 2.77
CA ALA A 178 11.37 13.44 2.56
C ALA A 178 12.54 12.63 1.99
N GLU A 179 12.55 11.31 2.17
CA GLU A 179 13.54 10.36 1.63
C GLU A 179 13.05 9.66 0.35
N ASN A 180 11.99 10.15 -0.27
CA ASN A 180 11.34 9.55 -1.44
C ASN A 180 10.77 8.14 -1.21
N VAL A 181 10.46 7.78 0.03
CA VAL A 181 9.73 6.56 0.35
C VAL A 181 8.25 6.75 0.00
N VAL A 182 7.67 5.80 -0.71
CA VAL A 182 6.25 5.81 -1.08
C VAL A 182 5.45 4.88 -0.16
N PHE A 183 4.13 5.09 -0.08
CA PHE A 183 3.26 4.24 0.71
C PHE A 183 2.27 3.48 -0.17
N LEU A 184 1.99 2.23 0.21
CA LEU A 184 0.93 1.40 -0.38
C LEU A 184 -0.18 1.22 0.64
N GLU A 185 -1.32 1.79 0.37
CA GLU A 185 -2.46 1.76 1.26
C GLU A 185 -3.55 0.80 0.81
N VAL A 186 -4.29 0.30 1.79
CA VAL A 186 -5.46 -0.57 1.59
C VAL A 186 -5.11 -1.85 0.84
N LEU A 187 -4.02 -2.51 1.23
CA LEU A 187 -3.70 -3.84 0.73
C LEU A 187 -4.69 -4.88 1.24
N LYS A 188 -5.04 -5.83 0.39
CA LYS A 188 -5.99 -6.92 0.67
C LYS A 188 -5.36 -8.27 0.40
N ASN A 189 -6.03 -9.32 0.86
CA ASN A 189 -5.68 -10.72 0.55
C ASN A 189 -4.25 -11.11 0.98
N LEU A 190 -3.69 -10.43 1.99
CA LEU A 190 -2.36 -10.73 2.51
C LEU A 190 -2.31 -12.13 3.16
N GLU A 191 -3.44 -12.66 3.61
CA GLU A 191 -3.60 -14.02 4.12
C GLU A 191 -3.39 -15.11 3.07
N GLU A 192 -3.44 -14.76 1.78
CA GLU A 192 -3.18 -15.68 0.67
C GLU A 192 -1.69 -15.85 0.37
N LEU A 193 -0.83 -15.01 0.95
CA LEU A 193 0.62 -15.18 0.83
C LEU A 193 1.08 -16.43 1.60
N THR A 194 1.98 -17.19 0.99
CA THR A 194 2.54 -18.42 1.57
C THR A 194 4.02 -18.30 1.92
N THR A 195 4.64 -17.20 1.49
CA THR A 195 6.02 -16.84 1.83
C THR A 195 6.06 -15.42 2.37
N ASP A 196 7.00 -15.14 3.27
CA ASP A 196 7.19 -13.81 3.84
C ASP A 196 7.97 -12.88 2.90
N THR A 197 8.61 -13.42 1.87
CA THR A 197 9.38 -12.67 0.88
C THR A 197 8.98 -13.07 -0.52
N PHE A 198 8.78 -12.07 -1.38
CA PHE A 198 8.29 -12.26 -2.75
C PHE A 198 8.62 -11.03 -3.61
N PHE A 199 8.40 -11.14 -4.91
CA PHE A 199 8.37 -9.97 -5.79
C PHE A 199 7.01 -9.28 -5.71
N ILE A 200 7.00 -7.94 -5.64
CA ILE A 200 5.78 -7.12 -5.70
C ILE A 200 5.85 -6.11 -6.84
N SER A 201 4.69 -5.80 -7.44
CA SER A 201 4.55 -4.71 -8.40
C SER A 201 3.28 -3.91 -8.13
N TYR A 202 3.40 -2.56 -8.23
CA TYR A 202 2.34 -1.59 -7.92
C TYR A 202 2.48 -0.30 -8.73
N SER A 203 2.82 -0.42 -10.00
CA SER A 203 3.14 0.74 -10.85
C SER A 203 1.92 1.61 -11.13
N PRO A 204 1.93 2.91 -10.77
CA PRO A 204 0.89 3.86 -11.10
C PRO A 204 0.99 4.34 -12.54
N LEU A 205 -0.05 5.03 -13.02
CA LEU A 205 0.03 5.83 -14.24
C LEU A 205 0.93 7.05 -13.99
N PRO A 206 1.89 7.35 -14.89
CA PRO A 206 2.84 8.46 -14.71
C PRO A 206 2.19 9.81 -15.04
N ILE A 207 1.25 10.24 -14.22
CA ILE A 207 0.53 11.51 -14.39
C ILE A 207 1.26 12.58 -13.59
N LYS A 208 1.74 13.63 -14.28
CA LYS A 208 2.44 14.75 -13.67
C LYS A 208 1.51 15.57 -12.77
N GLY A 209 2.01 15.94 -11.60
CA GLY A 209 1.26 16.70 -10.59
C GLY A 209 0.28 15.84 -9.77
N LEU A 210 0.43 14.51 -9.82
CA LEU A 210 -0.39 13.60 -9.04
C LEU A 210 0.32 13.19 -7.76
N ASP A 211 -0.36 13.33 -6.63
CA ASP A 211 0.10 13.03 -5.28
C ASP A 211 -0.01 11.55 -4.93
N SER A 212 -1.03 10.90 -5.46
CA SER A 212 -1.38 9.52 -5.23
C SER A 212 -2.07 8.93 -6.46
N CYS A 213 -2.08 7.61 -6.61
CA CYS A 213 -2.74 6.94 -7.74
C CYS A 213 -3.28 5.57 -7.33
N PRO A 214 -4.54 5.24 -7.66
CA PRO A 214 -5.02 3.87 -7.59
C PRO A 214 -4.17 2.93 -8.44
N VAL A 215 -3.83 1.77 -7.88
CA VAL A 215 -2.93 0.80 -8.52
C VAL A 215 -3.48 -0.62 -8.43
N ARG A 216 -3.11 -1.47 -9.40
CA ARG A 216 -3.24 -2.91 -9.25
C ARG A 216 -1.97 -3.45 -8.62
N VAL A 217 -2.07 -3.97 -7.40
CA VAL A 217 -0.94 -4.54 -6.65
C VAL A 217 -1.00 -6.05 -6.74
N TYR A 218 0.12 -6.68 -7.07
CA TYR A 218 0.21 -8.13 -7.04
C TYR A 218 1.58 -8.60 -6.56
N ALA A 219 1.56 -9.70 -5.81
CA ALA A 219 2.75 -10.43 -5.39
C ALA A 219 3.00 -11.61 -6.35
N ILE A 220 4.27 -11.92 -6.58
CA ILE A 220 4.69 -13.12 -7.30
C ILE A 220 5.61 -13.93 -6.38
N GLU A 221 5.14 -15.10 -5.95
CA GLU A 221 5.91 -16.07 -5.19
C GLU A 221 6.57 -17.09 -6.12
N GLY A 222 7.78 -17.53 -5.76
CA GLY A 222 8.54 -18.54 -6.54
C GLY A 222 9.60 -17.96 -7.46
N LEU A 223 9.82 -16.64 -7.46
CA LEU A 223 10.98 -16.02 -8.12
C LEU A 223 12.18 -16.06 -7.18
N SER A 224 13.17 -16.92 -7.46
CA SER A 224 14.31 -17.16 -6.56
C SER A 224 15.12 -15.91 -6.23
N GLU A 225 15.22 -14.97 -7.14
CA GLU A 225 15.95 -13.70 -6.96
C GLU A 225 15.34 -12.79 -5.88
N PHE A 226 14.10 -13.06 -5.46
CA PHE A 226 13.34 -12.21 -4.51
C PHE A 226 12.91 -12.95 -3.24
N THR A 227 13.30 -14.21 -3.09
CA THR A 227 12.90 -15.05 -1.94
C THR A 227 14.01 -15.25 -0.90
N GLU A 228 15.26 -14.83 -1.19
CA GLU A 228 16.41 -14.94 -0.27
C GLU A 228 16.73 -13.64 0.44
#